data_d58c9cfe568da68731d299aa3aae110c
#
_entry.id   d58c9cfe568da68731d299aa3aae110c
#
_cell.length_a   1.000
_cell.length_b   1.000
_cell.length_c   1.000
_cell.angle_alpha   90.00
_cell.angle_beta   90.00
_cell.angle_gamma   90.00
#
_symmetry.space_group_name_H-M   'P 1'
#
loop_
_entity.id
_entity.type
_entity.pdbx_description
1 polymer ?
#
loop_
_entity_poly.entity_id
_entity_poly.type
_entity_poly.pdbx_seq_one_letter_code
_entity_poly.pdbx_strand_id
1 'polypeptide(L)'
;MAGRSSKELVRDLFQLRELERVPFIPWVCSFAAQLEQIPVEAMLSDAGLLSRSLLNAQALFRYDAIANVFDPSLEAEACGCAIDWSQGGGLPRVASHPLSEGAGIEDIDISTLENQGRLPAILEATKRLVVVKGEELAVAGVITGPLTLARHLRGEAFAADLAQGAEDAAKVVTLAGDIALRLCRRYCELGVDLVVVAEEMLGQIQPGRYQAVAASLRSIWNVAKFYDVHSLLLTRGCAEEHIEPAFELKADGVVLSGHTDCRQVRDAAQKRRCCYAGCMPSSTLLGTPAEVRDAAVASLSERGRGFFLSTEWEIPCAASVNNMHELTRVIQDNRYS
;
A
#
# COMPACT_ATOMS: atom_id res chain seq x y z
N MET A 1 -8.95 -21.14 -25.49
CA MET A 1 -8.03 -21.24 -24.34
C MET A 1 -8.66 -20.45 -23.22
N ALA A 2 -8.74 -20.98 -21.99
CA ALA A 2 -9.16 -20.19 -20.84
C ALA A 2 -8.15 -19.05 -20.66
N GLY A 3 -8.63 -17.81 -20.47
CA GLY A 3 -7.76 -16.66 -20.22
C GLY A 3 -6.99 -16.84 -18.90
N ARG A 4 -5.86 -16.13 -18.74
CA ARG A 4 -5.08 -16.13 -17.50
C ARG A 4 -5.96 -15.67 -16.31
N SER A 5 -5.76 -16.27 -15.14
CA SER A 5 -6.35 -15.75 -13.89
C SER A 5 -5.74 -14.40 -13.52
N SER A 6 -6.44 -13.61 -12.70
CA SER A 6 -5.88 -12.34 -12.21
C SER A 6 -4.58 -12.56 -11.41
N LYS A 7 -4.47 -13.65 -10.65
CA LYS A 7 -3.24 -14.04 -9.97
C LYS A 7 -2.09 -14.28 -10.96
N GLU A 8 -2.32 -15.04 -12.02
CA GLU A 8 -1.31 -15.28 -13.06
C GLU A 8 -0.90 -13.99 -13.75
N LEU A 9 -1.87 -13.10 -14.03
CA LEU A 9 -1.60 -11.79 -14.65
C LEU A 9 -0.71 -10.92 -13.77
N VAL A 10 -0.97 -10.87 -12.46
CA VAL A 10 -0.14 -10.11 -11.50
C VAL A 10 1.24 -10.74 -11.36
N ARG A 11 1.35 -12.07 -11.28
CA ARG A 11 2.65 -12.75 -11.27
C ARG A 11 3.46 -12.45 -12.52
N ASP A 12 2.86 -12.53 -13.70
CA ASP A 12 3.53 -12.25 -14.97
C ASP A 12 3.94 -10.77 -15.10
N LEU A 13 3.15 -9.83 -14.53
CA LEU A 13 3.51 -8.42 -14.38
C LEU A 13 4.86 -8.27 -13.65
N PHE A 14 4.96 -8.83 -12.43
CA PHE A 14 6.17 -8.70 -11.61
C PHE A 14 7.37 -9.47 -12.18
N GLN A 15 7.13 -10.46 -13.02
CA GLN A 15 8.17 -11.13 -13.81
C GLN A 15 8.52 -10.39 -15.10
N LEU A 16 7.93 -9.22 -15.34
CA LEU A 16 8.13 -8.39 -16.53
C LEU A 16 7.87 -9.15 -17.82
N ARG A 17 6.87 -10.03 -17.85
CA ARG A 17 6.42 -10.75 -19.05
C ARG A 17 5.48 -9.90 -19.88
N GLU A 18 5.21 -10.32 -21.11
CA GLU A 18 4.17 -9.72 -21.94
C GLU A 18 2.79 -10.10 -21.39
N LEU A 19 1.92 -9.09 -21.32
CA LEU A 19 0.59 -9.19 -20.76
C LEU A 19 -0.45 -8.98 -21.86
N GLU A 20 -1.61 -9.61 -21.72
CA GLU A 20 -2.75 -9.43 -22.63
C GLU A 20 -3.56 -8.16 -22.36
N ARG A 21 -3.45 -7.62 -21.15
CA ARG A 21 -4.08 -6.38 -20.70
C ARG A 21 -3.31 -5.76 -19.54
N VAL A 22 -3.57 -4.49 -19.28
CA VAL A 22 -3.03 -3.80 -18.12
C VAL A 22 -3.67 -4.36 -16.85
N PRO A 23 -2.88 -4.81 -15.84
CA PRO A 23 -3.40 -5.16 -14.52
C PRO A 23 -3.94 -3.93 -13.80
N PHE A 24 -5.02 -4.11 -13.04
CA PHE A 24 -5.62 -3.08 -12.19
C PHE A 24 -5.49 -3.48 -10.72
N ILE A 25 -4.73 -2.72 -9.96
CA ILE A 25 -4.42 -2.98 -8.56
C ILE A 25 -4.72 -1.73 -7.73
N PRO A 26 -5.99 -1.47 -7.38
CA PRO A 26 -6.38 -0.33 -6.54
C PRO A 26 -6.22 -0.66 -5.05
N TRP A 27 -6.06 0.38 -4.22
CA TRP A 27 -6.01 0.25 -2.76
C TRP A 27 -7.41 0.51 -2.19
N VAL A 28 -8.19 -0.55 -2.04
CA VAL A 28 -9.57 -0.47 -1.57
C VAL A 28 -9.64 -0.86 -0.09
N CYS A 29 -10.15 0.03 0.77
CA CYS A 29 -10.40 -0.24 2.19
C CYS A 29 -11.63 0.52 2.68
N SER A 30 -11.56 1.80 3.06
CA SER A 30 -12.70 2.56 3.58
C SER A 30 -13.86 2.65 2.56
N PHE A 31 -13.53 2.67 1.29
CA PHE A 31 -14.53 2.60 0.22
C PHE A 31 -15.35 1.30 0.25
N ALA A 32 -14.74 0.15 0.63
CA ALA A 32 -15.47 -1.11 0.78
C ALA A 32 -16.47 -1.05 1.94
N ALA A 33 -16.13 -0.38 3.05
CA ALA A 33 -17.07 -0.15 4.15
C ALA A 33 -18.26 0.71 3.71
N GLN A 34 -18.00 1.74 2.91
CA GLN A 34 -19.07 2.58 2.35
C GLN A 34 -20.01 1.79 1.43
N LEU A 35 -19.48 0.90 0.57
CA LEU A 35 -20.31 0.05 -0.29
C LEU A 35 -21.25 -0.85 0.51
N GLU A 36 -20.80 -1.37 1.64
CA GLU A 36 -21.58 -2.20 2.56
C GLU A 36 -22.44 -1.39 3.54
N GLN A 37 -22.32 -0.06 3.54
CA GLN A 37 -23.01 0.86 4.46
C GLN A 37 -22.73 0.53 5.94
N ILE A 38 -21.49 0.16 6.26
CA ILE A 38 -21.04 -0.13 7.61
C ILE A 38 -19.95 0.85 8.06
N PRO A 39 -19.81 1.12 9.37
CA PRO A 39 -18.71 1.92 9.88
C PRO A 39 -17.34 1.29 9.54
N VAL A 40 -16.38 2.10 9.14
CA VAL A 40 -14.99 1.64 8.86
C VAL A 40 -14.38 0.98 10.10
N GLU A 41 -14.62 1.54 11.29
CA GLU A 41 -14.17 0.96 12.56
C GLU A 41 -14.70 -0.47 12.76
N ALA A 42 -16.00 -0.69 12.53
CA ALA A 42 -16.61 -2.02 12.65
C ALA A 42 -16.01 -2.99 11.64
N MET A 43 -15.79 -2.55 10.39
CA MET A 43 -15.17 -3.38 9.34
C MET A 43 -13.74 -3.76 9.72
N LEU A 44 -12.93 -2.81 10.16
CA LEU A 44 -11.51 -3.04 10.47
C LEU A 44 -11.27 -3.79 11.79
N SER A 45 -12.31 -3.94 12.62
CA SER A 45 -12.25 -4.66 13.89
C SER A 45 -12.80 -6.09 13.81
N ASP A 46 -13.40 -6.49 12.69
CA ASP A 46 -13.99 -7.82 12.50
C ASP A 46 -13.49 -8.48 11.21
N ALA A 47 -12.85 -9.63 11.36
CA ALA A 47 -12.26 -10.37 10.23
C ALA A 47 -13.28 -10.81 9.18
N GLY A 48 -14.51 -11.13 9.61
CA GLY A 48 -15.60 -11.55 8.72
C GLY A 48 -16.15 -10.38 7.91
N LEU A 49 -16.38 -9.23 8.58
CA LEU A 49 -16.82 -8.01 7.92
C LEU A 49 -15.76 -7.54 6.91
N LEU A 50 -14.49 -7.46 7.32
CA LEU A 50 -13.41 -7.00 6.46
C LEU A 50 -13.26 -7.88 5.22
N SER A 51 -13.07 -9.18 5.40
CA SER A 51 -12.88 -10.10 4.27
C SER A 51 -14.07 -10.09 3.32
N ARG A 52 -15.31 -10.08 3.82
CA ARG A 52 -16.53 -10.01 2.99
C ARG A 52 -16.61 -8.70 2.21
N SER A 53 -16.39 -7.56 2.85
CA SER A 53 -16.50 -6.24 2.19
C SER A 53 -15.46 -6.09 1.08
N LEU A 54 -14.22 -6.54 1.30
CA LEU A 54 -13.17 -6.53 0.29
C LEU A 54 -13.50 -7.46 -0.89
N LEU A 55 -14.02 -8.66 -0.62
CA LEU A 55 -14.45 -9.61 -1.67
C LEU A 55 -15.62 -9.06 -2.49
N ASN A 56 -16.60 -8.42 -1.86
CA ASN A 56 -17.73 -7.80 -2.56
C ASN A 56 -17.29 -6.63 -3.43
N ALA A 57 -16.40 -5.77 -2.94
CA ALA A 57 -15.81 -4.70 -3.73
C ALA A 57 -15.04 -5.26 -4.95
N GLN A 58 -14.23 -6.30 -4.75
CA GLN A 58 -13.52 -6.95 -5.85
C GLN A 58 -14.49 -7.57 -6.88
N ALA A 59 -15.52 -8.27 -6.44
CA ALA A 59 -16.51 -8.86 -7.33
C ALA A 59 -17.24 -7.81 -8.18
N LEU A 60 -17.49 -6.61 -7.60
CA LEU A 60 -18.16 -5.51 -8.30
C LEU A 60 -17.24 -4.85 -9.34
N PHE A 61 -15.97 -4.58 -9.01
CA PHE A 61 -15.06 -3.82 -9.87
C PHE A 61 -14.00 -4.67 -10.58
N ARG A 62 -13.88 -5.96 -10.26
CA ARG A 62 -13.02 -6.94 -10.94
C ARG A 62 -11.56 -6.52 -11.09
N TYR A 63 -11.00 -5.92 -10.05
CA TYR A 63 -9.57 -5.63 -10.00
C TYR A 63 -8.72 -6.89 -9.71
N ASP A 64 -7.42 -6.84 -9.98
CA ASP A 64 -6.57 -8.02 -10.13
C ASP A 64 -5.83 -8.44 -8.85
N ALA A 65 -5.79 -7.58 -7.83
CA ALA A 65 -5.25 -7.92 -6.52
C ALA A 65 -6.08 -7.29 -5.41
N ILE A 66 -6.32 -8.03 -4.33
CA ILE A 66 -6.97 -7.53 -3.11
C ILE A 66 -5.90 -7.14 -2.09
N ALA A 67 -5.87 -5.87 -1.66
CA ALA A 67 -5.19 -5.47 -0.43
C ALA A 67 -5.97 -6.01 0.78
N ASN A 68 -5.26 -6.68 1.71
CA ASN A 68 -5.88 -7.26 2.91
C ASN A 68 -6.45 -6.20 3.86
N VAL A 69 -5.84 -5.04 3.85
CA VAL A 69 -6.22 -3.82 4.59
C VAL A 69 -5.50 -2.65 3.93
N PHE A 70 -5.96 -1.44 4.16
CA PHE A 70 -5.19 -0.23 3.90
C PHE A 70 -5.43 0.74 5.07
N ASP A 71 -4.57 0.67 6.07
CA ASP A 71 -4.68 1.51 7.27
C ASP A 71 -3.29 1.78 7.86
N PRO A 72 -2.71 2.96 7.57
CA PRO A 72 -1.38 3.33 8.08
C PRO A 72 -1.28 3.47 9.61
N SER A 73 -2.41 3.43 10.33
CA SER A 73 -2.42 3.50 11.80
C SER A 73 -2.38 2.14 12.49
N LEU A 74 -2.49 1.04 11.74
CA LEU A 74 -2.66 -0.32 12.27
C LEU A 74 -1.52 -0.75 13.19
N GLU A 75 -0.28 -0.63 12.72
CA GLU A 75 0.90 -1.01 13.49
C GLU A 75 1.15 -0.04 14.65
N ALA A 76 0.81 1.23 14.46
CA ALA A 76 0.92 2.24 15.52
C ALA A 76 -0.05 1.92 16.68
N GLU A 77 -1.29 1.51 16.39
CA GLU A 77 -2.24 1.04 17.39
C GLU A 77 -1.70 -0.18 18.15
N ALA A 78 -1.13 -1.14 17.43
CA ALA A 78 -0.53 -2.32 18.04
C ALA A 78 0.67 -1.99 18.93
N CYS A 79 1.31 -0.85 18.72
CA CYS A 79 2.39 -0.30 19.55
C CYS A 79 1.89 0.64 20.66
N GLY A 80 0.58 0.73 20.89
CA GLY A 80 0.00 1.51 21.99
C GLY A 80 -0.41 2.95 21.65
N CYS A 81 -0.37 3.36 20.37
CA CYS A 81 -0.96 4.63 19.96
C CYS A 81 -2.49 4.62 20.11
N ALA A 82 -3.07 5.68 20.66
CA ALA A 82 -4.51 5.88 20.57
C ALA A 82 -4.93 6.24 19.14
N ILE A 83 -6.11 5.77 18.74
CA ILE A 83 -6.64 5.93 17.39
C ILE A 83 -7.89 6.82 17.43
N ASP A 84 -7.93 7.81 16.55
CA ASP A 84 -9.08 8.70 16.36
C ASP A 84 -9.89 8.23 15.13
N TRP A 85 -11.15 7.86 15.37
CA TRP A 85 -12.13 7.42 14.38
C TRP A 85 -13.06 8.52 13.87
N SER A 86 -12.87 9.75 14.31
CA SER A 86 -13.77 10.87 14.04
C SER A 86 -13.75 11.38 12.58
N GLN A 87 -13.06 10.70 11.67
CA GLN A 87 -12.77 11.18 10.31
C GLN A 87 -13.90 10.98 9.29
N GLY A 88 -15.16 10.92 9.74
CA GLY A 88 -16.32 11.00 8.82
C GLY A 88 -16.41 9.83 7.82
N GLY A 89 -16.04 8.61 8.22
CA GLY A 89 -16.12 7.42 7.37
C GLY A 89 -14.83 7.09 6.62
N GLY A 90 -13.80 7.92 6.71
CA GLY A 90 -12.46 7.65 6.18
C GLY A 90 -11.61 6.77 7.10
N LEU A 91 -10.35 6.60 6.73
CA LEU A 91 -9.37 5.87 7.57
C LEU A 91 -9.14 6.59 8.90
N PRO A 92 -8.88 5.84 9.97
CA PRO A 92 -8.56 6.41 11.28
C PRO A 92 -7.20 7.14 11.25
N ARG A 93 -6.96 7.94 12.30
CA ARG A 93 -5.70 8.67 12.50
C ARG A 93 -5.09 8.30 13.84
N VAL A 94 -3.77 8.38 13.90
CA VAL A 94 -3.04 8.27 15.17
C VAL A 94 -3.27 9.54 15.99
N ALA A 95 -3.71 9.37 17.24
CA ALA A 95 -4.06 10.47 18.16
C ALA A 95 -3.10 10.64 19.33
N SER A 96 -2.24 9.64 19.63
CA SER A 96 -1.19 9.74 20.65
C SER A 96 0.12 9.14 20.15
N HIS A 97 1.22 9.55 20.77
CA HIS A 97 2.58 9.22 20.34
C HIS A 97 3.39 8.74 21.54
N PRO A 98 3.37 7.44 21.89
CA PRO A 98 3.96 6.93 23.14
C PRO A 98 5.41 7.40 23.37
N LEU A 99 6.24 7.40 22.32
CA LEU A 99 7.66 7.78 22.43
C LEU A 99 7.89 9.30 22.63
N SER A 100 6.88 10.15 22.40
CA SER A 100 6.92 11.56 22.77
C SER A 100 6.30 11.83 24.15
N GLU A 101 5.50 10.91 24.65
CA GLU A 101 4.76 11.00 25.91
C GLU A 101 5.52 10.35 27.08
N GLY A 102 6.77 9.93 26.87
CA GLY A 102 7.68 9.46 27.89
C GLY A 102 7.91 7.96 27.94
N ALA A 103 7.30 7.17 27.06
CA ALA A 103 7.64 5.76 26.90
C ALA A 103 9.04 5.60 26.27
N GLY A 104 9.78 4.58 26.69
CA GLY A 104 11.02 4.16 26.06
C GLY A 104 10.76 3.24 24.85
N ILE A 105 11.75 3.11 23.98
CA ILE A 105 11.70 2.15 22.85
C ILE A 105 11.53 0.72 23.38
N GLU A 106 12.12 0.41 24.52
CA GLU A 106 12.06 -0.87 25.21
C GLU A 106 10.68 -1.21 25.79
N ASP A 107 9.81 -0.22 25.95
CA ASP A 107 8.44 -0.44 26.44
C ASP A 107 7.51 -1.00 25.33
N ILE A 108 7.94 -0.94 24.06
CA ILE A 108 7.20 -1.49 22.93
C ILE A 108 7.58 -2.96 22.73
N ASP A 109 6.71 -3.86 23.21
CA ASP A 109 6.91 -5.30 23.03
C ASP A 109 6.51 -5.78 21.63
N ILE A 110 7.50 -5.91 20.75
CA ILE A 110 7.28 -6.44 19.40
C ILE A 110 7.06 -7.96 19.38
N SER A 111 7.33 -8.69 20.47
CA SER A 111 7.25 -10.16 20.49
C SER A 111 5.80 -10.65 20.45
N THR A 112 4.86 -9.85 20.94
CA THR A 112 3.41 -10.13 20.99
C THR A 112 2.59 -9.27 20.03
N LEU A 113 3.25 -8.56 19.10
CA LEU A 113 2.63 -7.57 18.22
C LEU A 113 1.36 -8.08 17.51
N GLU A 114 1.38 -9.31 17.01
CA GLU A 114 0.25 -9.90 16.27
C GLU A 114 -1.01 -10.10 17.12
N ASN A 115 -0.89 -9.99 18.45
CA ASN A 115 -2.01 -10.11 19.39
C ASN A 115 -2.53 -8.74 19.86
N GLN A 116 -1.95 -7.64 19.36
CA GLN A 116 -2.28 -6.28 19.80
C GLN A 116 -3.22 -5.57 18.83
N GLY A 117 -4.02 -4.64 19.37
CA GLY A 117 -4.93 -3.81 18.60
C GLY A 117 -5.83 -4.63 17.66
N ARG A 118 -5.97 -4.17 16.43
CA ARG A 118 -6.75 -4.83 15.38
C ARG A 118 -5.98 -5.88 14.58
N LEU A 119 -4.67 -6.06 14.82
CA LEU A 119 -3.86 -7.04 14.07
C LEU A 119 -4.44 -8.46 14.06
N PRO A 120 -5.00 -9.03 15.16
CA PRO A 120 -5.62 -10.36 15.12
C PRO A 120 -6.75 -10.46 14.09
N ALA A 121 -7.60 -9.45 13.99
CA ALA A 121 -8.70 -9.41 13.02
C ALA A 121 -8.19 -9.30 11.59
N ILE A 122 -7.16 -8.47 11.35
CA ILE A 122 -6.56 -8.28 10.03
C ILE A 122 -5.84 -9.55 9.56
N LEU A 123 -5.09 -10.22 10.43
CA LEU A 123 -4.40 -11.47 10.09
C LEU A 123 -5.40 -12.59 9.75
N GLU A 124 -6.48 -12.69 10.52
CA GLU A 124 -7.54 -13.67 10.24
C GLU A 124 -8.29 -13.32 8.94
N ALA A 125 -8.56 -12.04 8.66
CA ALA A 125 -9.15 -11.61 7.38
C ALA A 125 -8.22 -11.94 6.20
N THR A 126 -6.91 -11.69 6.34
CA THR A 126 -5.90 -12.03 5.32
C THR A 126 -5.93 -13.54 5.01
N LYS A 127 -5.94 -14.37 6.05
CA LYS A 127 -6.05 -15.83 5.90
C LYS A 127 -7.32 -16.22 5.12
N ARG A 128 -8.46 -15.60 5.44
CA ARG A 128 -9.73 -15.87 4.73
C ARG A 128 -9.67 -15.47 3.26
N LEU A 129 -9.09 -14.31 2.94
CA LEU A 129 -8.91 -13.86 1.55
C LEU A 129 -8.06 -14.86 0.76
N VAL A 130 -6.94 -15.30 1.31
CA VAL A 130 -6.05 -16.30 0.67
C VAL A 130 -6.78 -17.63 0.47
N VAL A 131 -7.50 -18.12 1.47
CA VAL A 131 -8.23 -19.40 1.36
C VAL A 131 -9.36 -19.33 0.33
N VAL A 132 -10.09 -18.20 0.27
CA VAL A 132 -11.29 -18.09 -0.58
C VAL A 132 -10.95 -17.75 -2.02
N LYS A 133 -9.93 -16.92 -2.26
CA LYS A 133 -9.61 -16.38 -3.59
C LYS A 133 -8.16 -16.51 -4.02
N GLY A 134 -7.26 -16.96 -3.17
CA GLY A 134 -5.83 -17.00 -3.46
C GLY A 134 -5.40 -17.86 -4.66
N GLU A 135 -6.27 -18.72 -5.18
CA GLU A 135 -6.00 -19.46 -6.43
C GLU A 135 -6.32 -18.64 -7.69
N GLU A 136 -7.27 -17.71 -7.62
CA GLU A 136 -7.78 -16.94 -8.76
C GLU A 136 -7.22 -15.51 -8.80
N LEU A 137 -6.95 -14.94 -7.61
CA LEU A 137 -6.69 -13.53 -7.39
C LEU A 137 -5.44 -13.33 -6.54
N ALA A 138 -4.62 -12.35 -6.86
CA ALA A 138 -3.49 -12.00 -6.03
C ALA A 138 -3.98 -11.34 -4.72
N VAL A 139 -3.38 -11.72 -3.59
CA VAL A 139 -3.63 -11.11 -2.28
C VAL A 139 -2.38 -10.34 -1.85
N ALA A 140 -2.58 -9.07 -1.48
CA ALA A 140 -1.52 -8.18 -1.02
C ALA A 140 -1.62 -7.94 0.48
N GLY A 141 -0.54 -8.17 1.22
CA GLY A 141 -0.37 -7.75 2.61
C GLY A 141 0.21 -6.33 2.65
N VAL A 142 -0.55 -5.38 3.19
CA VAL A 142 -0.10 -3.98 3.29
C VAL A 142 0.47 -3.73 4.68
N ILE A 143 1.61 -3.05 4.71
CA ILE A 143 2.39 -2.74 5.92
C ILE A 143 2.68 -1.25 5.92
N THR A 144 2.53 -0.60 7.06
CA THR A 144 2.96 0.79 7.24
C THR A 144 4.48 0.89 7.12
N GLY A 145 4.95 1.81 6.29
CA GLY A 145 6.38 2.02 6.07
C GLY A 145 7.13 2.45 7.34
N PRO A 146 8.41 2.06 7.47
CA PRO A 146 9.17 2.31 8.71
C PRO A 146 9.29 3.79 9.10
N LEU A 147 9.41 4.71 8.16
CA LEU A 147 9.44 6.14 8.46
C LEU A 147 8.07 6.66 8.90
N THR A 148 7.01 6.21 8.23
CA THR A 148 5.62 6.55 8.59
C THR A 148 5.29 6.03 9.97
N LEU A 149 5.62 4.78 10.29
CA LEU A 149 5.41 4.22 11.62
C LEU A 149 6.27 4.93 12.68
N ALA A 150 7.52 5.23 12.39
CA ALA A 150 8.40 5.99 13.30
C ALA A 150 7.80 7.37 13.63
N ARG A 151 7.23 8.07 12.64
CA ARG A 151 6.51 9.32 12.88
C ARG A 151 5.28 9.10 13.76
N HIS A 152 4.51 8.03 13.54
CA HIS A 152 3.35 7.73 14.37
C HIS A 152 3.75 7.46 15.83
N LEU A 153 4.86 6.79 16.08
CA LEU A 153 5.34 6.51 17.43
C LEU A 153 5.95 7.74 18.12
N ARG A 154 6.68 8.59 17.36
CA ARG A 154 7.44 9.73 17.89
C ARG A 154 6.69 11.07 17.80
N GLY A 155 5.67 11.18 16.96
CA GLY A 155 4.91 12.41 16.75
C GLY A 155 5.57 13.40 15.78
N GLU A 156 5.09 14.64 15.79
CA GLU A 156 5.46 15.69 14.80
C GLU A 156 6.95 16.08 14.83
N ALA A 157 7.61 15.93 15.94
CA ALA A 157 9.04 16.24 16.07
C ALA A 157 9.95 15.30 15.23
N PHE A 158 9.44 14.10 14.86
CA PHE A 158 10.22 13.06 14.18
C PHE A 158 10.90 13.56 12.90
N ALA A 159 10.19 14.32 12.06
CA ALA A 159 10.74 14.79 10.78
C ALA A 159 11.95 15.75 11.00
N ALA A 160 11.88 16.62 12.01
CA ALA A 160 12.96 17.51 12.36
C ALA A 160 14.15 16.76 12.97
N ASP A 161 13.89 15.81 13.88
CA ASP A 161 14.90 14.96 14.49
C ASP A 161 15.65 14.15 13.42
N LEU A 162 14.93 13.57 12.46
CA LEU A 162 15.50 12.83 11.34
C LEU A 162 16.35 13.74 10.44
N ALA A 163 15.87 14.95 10.13
CA ALA A 163 16.61 15.91 9.30
C ALA A 163 17.92 16.35 9.98
N GLN A 164 17.95 16.45 11.30
CA GLN A 164 19.14 16.79 12.08
C GLN A 164 20.09 15.60 12.29
N GLY A 165 19.64 14.36 11.95
CA GLY A 165 20.42 13.16 12.17
C GLY A 165 20.49 12.73 13.63
N ALA A 166 19.44 13.02 14.41
CA ALA A 166 19.36 12.64 15.82
C ALA A 166 19.43 11.10 15.97
N GLU A 167 20.25 10.64 16.92
CA GLU A 167 20.43 9.20 17.17
C GLU A 167 19.12 8.50 17.55
N ASP A 168 18.28 9.17 18.35
CA ASP A 168 17.01 8.62 18.77
C ASP A 168 16.02 8.45 17.58
N ALA A 169 16.03 9.35 16.61
CA ALA A 169 15.23 9.18 15.40
C ALA A 169 15.67 7.92 14.62
N ALA A 170 16.97 7.67 14.53
CA ALA A 170 17.50 6.46 13.88
C ALA A 170 17.10 5.17 14.63
N LYS A 171 17.10 5.19 15.97
CA LYS A 171 16.63 4.06 16.79
C LYS A 171 15.15 3.77 16.57
N VAL A 172 14.31 4.82 16.51
CA VAL A 172 12.87 4.67 16.24
C VAL A 172 12.63 4.11 14.83
N VAL A 173 13.39 4.54 13.80
CA VAL A 173 13.31 3.95 12.46
C VAL A 173 13.70 2.48 12.46
N THR A 174 14.71 2.10 13.25
CA THR A 174 15.12 0.70 13.38
C THR A 174 14.00 -0.14 14.01
N LEU A 175 13.43 0.31 15.13
CA LEU A 175 12.28 -0.34 15.77
C LEU A 175 11.11 -0.50 14.79
N ALA A 176 10.74 0.56 14.09
CA ALA A 176 9.67 0.53 13.09
C ALA A 176 9.97 -0.44 11.95
N GLY A 177 11.25 -0.53 11.54
CA GLY A 177 11.73 -1.51 10.56
C GLY A 177 11.58 -2.95 11.05
N ASP A 178 11.88 -3.23 12.32
CA ASP A 178 11.73 -4.56 12.92
C ASP A 178 10.26 -4.97 13.04
N ILE A 179 9.38 -4.02 13.38
CA ILE A 179 7.92 -4.22 13.38
C ILE A 179 7.42 -4.57 11.97
N ALA A 180 7.79 -3.77 10.98
CA ALA A 180 7.41 -4.01 9.58
C ALA A 180 7.94 -5.34 9.06
N LEU A 181 9.17 -5.71 9.40
CA LEU A 181 9.79 -6.99 9.04
C LEU A 181 9.05 -8.18 9.65
N ARG A 182 8.63 -8.07 10.92
CA ARG A 182 7.85 -9.09 11.60
C ARG A 182 6.50 -9.31 10.90
N LEU A 183 5.80 -8.23 10.59
CA LEU A 183 4.51 -8.32 9.90
C LEU A 183 4.66 -8.82 8.46
N CYS A 184 5.72 -8.43 7.74
CA CYS A 184 6.07 -8.98 6.43
C CYS A 184 6.17 -10.51 6.48
N ARG A 185 6.95 -11.04 7.42
CA ARG A 185 7.08 -12.49 7.60
C ARG A 185 5.73 -13.13 7.85
N ARG A 186 4.92 -12.53 8.70
CA ARG A 186 3.61 -13.08 9.04
C ARG A 186 2.67 -13.12 7.84
N TYR A 187 2.63 -12.08 7.01
CA TYR A 187 1.86 -12.09 5.77
C TYR A 187 2.36 -13.13 4.77
N CYS A 188 3.68 -13.25 4.59
CA CYS A 188 4.26 -14.29 3.74
C CYS A 188 3.87 -15.71 4.20
N GLU A 189 3.89 -15.99 5.51
CA GLU A 189 3.46 -17.27 6.09
C GLU A 189 1.97 -17.55 5.87
N LEU A 190 1.14 -16.50 5.75
CA LEU A 190 -0.29 -16.63 5.41
C LEU A 190 -0.52 -16.89 3.92
N GLY A 191 0.49 -16.75 3.07
CA GLY A 191 0.42 -17.07 1.65
C GLY A 191 -0.03 -15.90 0.78
N VAL A 192 0.28 -14.65 1.14
CA VAL A 192 0.06 -13.50 0.25
C VAL A 192 0.98 -13.57 -0.97
N ASP A 193 0.60 -12.93 -2.06
CA ASP A 193 1.37 -12.86 -3.32
C ASP A 193 2.23 -11.59 -3.41
N LEU A 194 1.81 -10.55 -2.70
CA LEU A 194 2.48 -9.24 -2.66
C LEU A 194 2.64 -8.78 -1.21
N VAL A 195 3.78 -8.17 -0.89
CA VAL A 195 3.97 -7.33 0.29
C VAL A 195 4.12 -5.90 -0.17
N VAL A 196 3.23 -5.03 0.30
CA VAL A 196 3.18 -3.61 -0.03
C VAL A 196 3.61 -2.82 1.19
N VAL A 197 4.67 -2.04 1.08
CA VAL A 197 5.07 -1.07 2.11
C VAL A 197 4.53 0.30 1.73
N ALA A 198 3.54 0.79 2.49
CA ALA A 198 2.94 2.11 2.32
C ALA A 198 3.72 3.15 3.12
N GLU A 199 4.54 3.93 2.43
CA GLU A 199 5.50 4.87 3.03
C GLU A 199 5.17 6.32 2.67
N GLU A 200 4.42 6.99 3.55
CA GLU A 200 3.96 8.37 3.35
C GLU A 200 5.09 9.40 3.54
N MET A 201 6.06 9.10 4.40
CA MET A 201 7.10 10.05 4.77
C MET A 201 8.15 10.30 3.67
N LEU A 202 8.28 9.40 2.69
CA LEU A 202 9.25 9.59 1.60
C LEU A 202 9.00 10.87 0.80
N GLY A 203 7.74 11.26 0.58
CA GLY A 203 7.41 12.51 -0.07
C GLY A 203 7.59 13.77 0.82
N GLN A 204 7.85 13.59 2.12
CA GLN A 204 7.98 14.68 3.10
C GLN A 204 9.43 14.91 3.55
N ILE A 205 10.36 14.04 3.18
CA ILE A 205 11.78 14.15 3.52
C ILE A 205 12.63 14.35 2.27
N GLN A 206 13.79 14.98 2.44
CA GLN A 206 14.72 15.13 1.33
C GLN A 206 15.22 13.77 0.82
N PRO A 207 15.36 13.56 -0.51
CA PRO A 207 15.82 12.29 -1.09
C PRO A 207 17.13 11.75 -0.49
N GLY A 208 18.07 12.63 -0.12
CA GLY A 208 19.31 12.26 0.54
C GLY A 208 19.15 11.56 1.90
N ARG A 209 17.97 11.59 2.49
CA ARG A 209 17.63 10.90 3.75
C ARG A 209 17.03 9.50 3.56
N TYR A 210 16.79 9.07 2.33
CA TYR A 210 16.26 7.72 2.04
C TYR A 210 17.14 6.58 2.56
N GLN A 211 18.42 6.84 2.76
CA GLN A 211 19.34 5.87 3.37
C GLN A 211 18.92 5.47 4.79
N ALA A 212 18.20 6.32 5.53
CA ALA A 212 17.71 6.01 6.86
C ALA A 212 16.77 4.78 6.89
N VAL A 213 16.03 4.54 5.80
CA VAL A 213 15.07 3.44 5.70
C VAL A 213 15.55 2.30 4.80
N ALA A 214 16.59 2.53 4.01
CA ALA A 214 17.05 1.57 2.99
C ALA A 214 17.44 0.19 3.57
N ALA A 215 18.02 0.15 4.77
CA ALA A 215 18.40 -1.10 5.43
C ALA A 215 17.16 -1.91 5.84
N SER A 216 16.18 -1.27 6.48
CA SER A 216 14.91 -1.89 6.89
C SER A 216 14.13 -2.44 5.68
N LEU A 217 13.97 -1.63 4.63
CA LEU A 217 13.31 -2.06 3.40
C LEU A 217 14.03 -3.24 2.74
N ARG A 218 15.36 -3.23 2.70
CA ARG A 218 16.13 -4.35 2.16
C ARG A 218 15.86 -5.64 2.91
N SER A 219 15.75 -5.58 4.24
CA SER A 219 15.43 -6.75 5.07
C SER A 219 14.03 -7.26 4.76
N ILE A 220 13.05 -6.37 4.61
CA ILE A 220 11.68 -6.71 4.23
C ILE A 220 11.65 -7.38 2.84
N TRP A 221 12.32 -6.78 1.84
CA TRP A 221 12.40 -7.35 0.48
C TRP A 221 13.08 -8.71 0.44
N ASN A 222 14.11 -8.93 1.26
CA ASN A 222 14.78 -10.24 1.35
C ASN A 222 13.86 -11.32 1.94
N VAL A 223 13.04 -10.98 2.95
CA VAL A 223 12.04 -11.90 3.50
C VAL A 223 10.96 -12.21 2.47
N ALA A 224 10.38 -11.19 1.82
CA ALA A 224 9.40 -11.40 0.75
C ALA A 224 9.96 -12.32 -0.35
N LYS A 225 11.16 -12.06 -0.83
CA LYS A 225 11.84 -12.88 -1.84
C LYS A 225 12.08 -14.31 -1.38
N PHE A 226 12.42 -14.54 -0.11
CA PHE A 226 12.61 -15.88 0.45
C PHE A 226 11.33 -16.73 0.37
N TYR A 227 10.17 -16.10 0.51
CA TYR A 227 8.86 -16.75 0.39
C TYR A 227 8.29 -16.74 -1.04
N ASP A 228 9.04 -16.30 -2.04
CA ASP A 228 8.58 -16.10 -3.43
C ASP A 228 7.39 -15.10 -3.54
N VAL A 229 7.39 -14.08 -2.67
CA VAL A 229 6.42 -13.01 -2.61
C VAL A 229 7.03 -11.75 -3.23
N HIS A 230 6.29 -11.06 -4.09
CA HIS A 230 6.74 -9.82 -4.71
C HIS A 230 6.63 -8.62 -3.75
N SER A 231 7.55 -7.69 -3.88
CA SER A 231 7.63 -6.48 -3.06
C SER A 231 7.18 -5.24 -3.83
N LEU A 232 6.39 -4.39 -3.17
CA LEU A 232 5.90 -3.14 -3.73
C LEU A 232 6.10 -1.99 -2.75
N LEU A 233 6.74 -0.92 -3.20
CA LEU A 233 6.85 0.33 -2.46
C LEU A 233 5.74 1.27 -2.94
N LEU A 234 4.85 1.65 -2.04
CA LEU A 234 3.80 2.63 -2.29
C LEU A 234 4.13 3.92 -1.56
N THR A 235 4.20 5.04 -2.30
CA THR A 235 4.55 6.33 -1.72
C THR A 235 3.48 7.37 -2.01
N ARG A 236 3.44 8.43 -1.20
CA ARG A 236 2.54 9.56 -1.36
C ARG A 236 3.29 10.88 -1.29
N GLY A 237 2.79 11.89 -2.02
CA GLY A 237 3.33 13.25 -1.96
C GLY A 237 4.73 13.41 -2.56
N CYS A 238 5.22 12.42 -3.31
CA CYS A 238 6.50 12.50 -4.00
C CYS A 238 6.46 13.49 -5.17
N ALA A 239 7.50 14.31 -5.27
CA ALA A 239 7.78 15.15 -6.45
C ALA A 239 8.80 14.45 -7.36
N GLU A 240 9.16 15.08 -8.48
CA GLU A 240 10.06 14.51 -9.50
C GLU A 240 11.43 14.12 -8.93
N GLU A 241 11.97 14.89 -7.98
CA GLU A 241 13.25 14.63 -7.32
C GLU A 241 13.29 13.34 -6.52
N HIS A 242 12.13 12.78 -6.15
CA HIS A 242 11.98 11.52 -5.40
C HIS A 242 11.96 10.29 -6.31
N ILE A 243 11.79 10.46 -7.65
CA ILE A 243 11.61 9.33 -8.57
C ILE A 243 12.82 8.40 -8.52
N GLU A 244 14.00 8.87 -8.89
CA GLU A 244 15.21 8.05 -8.93
C GLU A 244 15.54 7.43 -7.55
N PRO A 245 15.53 8.19 -6.44
CA PRO A 245 15.78 7.63 -5.09
C PRO A 245 14.78 6.56 -4.67
N ALA A 246 13.49 6.67 -5.01
CA ALA A 246 12.50 5.65 -4.68
C ALA A 246 12.81 4.31 -5.36
N PHE A 247 13.22 4.32 -6.63
CA PHE A 247 13.63 3.11 -7.32
C PHE A 247 14.97 2.54 -6.81
N GLU A 248 15.84 3.36 -6.19
CA GLU A 248 17.08 2.88 -5.54
C GLU A 248 16.81 2.07 -4.27
N LEU A 249 15.61 2.14 -3.70
CA LEU A 249 15.20 1.29 -2.56
C LEU A 249 14.91 -0.16 -2.96
N LYS A 250 14.91 -0.49 -4.28
CA LYS A 250 14.96 -1.85 -4.85
C LYS A 250 13.78 -2.76 -4.52
N ALA A 251 12.58 -2.23 -4.41
CA ALA A 251 11.37 -3.04 -4.49
C ALA A 251 11.19 -3.62 -5.92
N ASP A 252 10.44 -4.70 -6.08
CA ASP A 252 10.09 -5.26 -7.39
C ASP A 252 9.14 -4.34 -8.17
N GLY A 253 8.37 -3.51 -7.46
CA GLY A 253 7.52 -2.48 -8.04
C GLY A 253 7.47 -1.22 -7.20
N VAL A 254 7.18 -0.07 -7.84
CA VAL A 254 7.05 1.23 -7.18
C VAL A 254 5.77 1.94 -7.66
N VAL A 255 5.00 2.45 -6.71
CA VAL A 255 3.88 3.38 -6.96
C VAL A 255 4.28 4.73 -6.41
N LEU A 256 4.35 5.73 -7.28
CA LEU A 256 4.66 7.10 -6.91
C LEU A 256 3.41 7.98 -6.92
N SER A 257 3.54 9.19 -6.36
CA SER A 257 2.48 10.18 -6.31
C SER A 257 1.89 10.48 -7.69
N GLY A 258 0.59 10.72 -7.74
CA GLY A 258 -0.12 11.14 -8.94
C GLY A 258 0.27 12.51 -9.50
N HIS A 259 1.19 13.22 -8.85
CA HIS A 259 1.72 14.50 -9.29
C HIS A 259 3.12 14.41 -9.95
N THR A 260 3.67 13.20 -10.07
CA THR A 260 4.94 12.97 -10.77
C THR A 260 4.71 12.79 -12.27
N ASP A 261 5.70 13.17 -13.08
CA ASP A 261 5.67 12.91 -14.53
C ASP A 261 5.76 11.39 -14.80
N CYS A 262 4.65 10.82 -15.27
CA CYS A 262 4.55 9.38 -15.55
C CYS A 262 5.59 8.86 -16.54
N ARG A 263 6.07 9.71 -17.46
CA ARG A 263 7.14 9.37 -18.42
C ARG A 263 8.46 9.17 -17.68
N GLN A 264 8.80 10.07 -16.77
CA GLN A 264 10.03 9.93 -15.97
C GLN A 264 9.95 8.69 -15.07
N VAL A 265 8.79 8.42 -14.48
CA VAL A 265 8.55 7.19 -13.68
C VAL A 265 8.77 5.94 -14.54
N ARG A 266 8.18 5.89 -15.73
CA ARG A 266 8.38 4.79 -16.69
C ARG A 266 9.85 4.59 -17.03
N ASP A 267 10.54 5.65 -17.38
CA ASP A 267 11.94 5.59 -17.82
C ASP A 267 12.87 5.12 -16.68
N ALA A 268 12.63 5.60 -15.45
CA ALA A 268 13.34 5.14 -14.26
C ALA A 268 13.07 3.64 -13.97
N ALA A 269 11.82 3.19 -14.09
CA ALA A 269 11.41 1.81 -13.91
C ALA A 269 12.04 0.87 -14.94
N GLN A 270 12.02 1.24 -16.22
CA GLN A 270 12.61 0.45 -17.30
C GLN A 270 14.13 0.30 -17.16
N LYS A 271 14.82 1.38 -16.79
CA LYS A 271 16.27 1.37 -16.52
C LYS A 271 16.65 0.36 -15.44
N ARG A 272 15.78 0.14 -14.45
CA ARG A 272 16.01 -0.74 -13.31
C ARG A 272 15.29 -2.10 -13.40
N ARG A 273 14.53 -2.33 -14.48
CA ARG A 273 13.72 -3.54 -14.67
C ARG A 273 12.77 -3.75 -13.48
N CYS A 274 12.06 -2.70 -13.09
CA CYS A 274 11.13 -2.65 -11.99
C CYS A 274 9.70 -2.41 -12.52
N CYS A 275 8.70 -2.95 -11.83
CA CYS A 275 7.30 -2.63 -12.12
C CYS A 275 6.97 -1.22 -11.63
N TYR A 276 5.97 -0.59 -12.25
CA TYR A 276 5.54 0.74 -11.86
C TYR A 276 4.06 0.94 -12.12
N ALA A 277 3.44 1.79 -11.31
CA ALA A 277 2.06 2.18 -11.54
C ALA A 277 1.95 3.52 -12.24
N GLY A 278 0.89 3.68 -13.01
CA GLY A 278 0.46 4.96 -13.55
C GLY A 278 0.07 5.91 -12.41
N CYS A 279 0.55 7.13 -12.52
CA CYS A 279 0.46 8.17 -11.50
C CYS A 279 -0.94 8.81 -11.47
N MET A 280 -1.95 8.09 -10.96
CA MET A 280 -3.31 8.60 -10.84
C MET A 280 -3.60 9.06 -9.41
N PRO A 281 -3.88 10.37 -9.17
CA PRO A 281 -4.25 10.85 -7.85
C PRO A 281 -5.55 10.17 -7.37
N SER A 282 -5.58 9.69 -6.13
CA SER A 282 -6.78 9.10 -5.54
C SER A 282 -7.96 10.08 -5.50
N SER A 283 -7.67 11.37 -5.33
CA SER A 283 -8.67 12.45 -5.32
C SER A 283 -9.44 12.60 -6.64
N THR A 284 -8.88 12.12 -7.76
CA THR A 284 -9.59 12.10 -9.06
C THR A 284 -10.90 11.33 -8.98
N LEU A 285 -10.97 10.30 -8.12
CA LEU A 285 -12.18 9.52 -7.91
C LEU A 285 -13.31 10.28 -7.18
N LEU A 286 -13.04 11.47 -6.66
CA LEU A 286 -14.04 12.38 -6.09
C LEU A 286 -14.65 13.33 -7.14
N GLY A 287 -14.09 13.39 -8.33
CA GLY A 287 -14.52 14.23 -9.43
C GLY A 287 -15.65 13.60 -10.27
N THR A 288 -15.74 14.02 -11.52
CA THR A 288 -16.70 13.50 -12.49
C THR A 288 -16.19 12.24 -13.20
N PRO A 289 -17.07 11.39 -13.77
CA PRO A 289 -16.66 10.25 -14.58
C PRO A 289 -15.77 10.63 -15.78
N ALA A 290 -15.94 11.83 -16.35
CA ALA A 290 -15.10 12.32 -17.44
C ALA A 290 -13.67 12.58 -16.97
N GLU A 291 -13.49 13.25 -15.83
CA GLU A 291 -12.17 13.49 -15.22
C GLU A 291 -11.46 12.16 -14.87
N VAL A 292 -12.20 11.18 -14.36
CA VAL A 292 -11.66 9.83 -14.08
C VAL A 292 -11.19 9.16 -15.37
N ARG A 293 -12.00 9.23 -16.42
CA ARG A 293 -11.63 8.68 -17.74
C ARG A 293 -10.36 9.33 -18.28
N ASP A 294 -10.32 10.66 -18.27
CA ASP A 294 -9.19 11.42 -18.84
C ASP A 294 -7.90 11.11 -18.07
N ALA A 295 -7.94 11.04 -16.74
CA ALA A 295 -6.78 10.68 -15.93
C ALA A 295 -6.33 9.22 -16.16
N ALA A 296 -7.27 8.28 -16.27
CA ALA A 296 -6.95 6.89 -16.56
C ALA A 296 -6.33 6.73 -17.96
N VAL A 297 -6.87 7.40 -18.99
CA VAL A 297 -6.32 7.39 -20.35
C VAL A 297 -4.93 8.02 -20.37
N ALA A 298 -4.72 9.14 -19.68
CA ALA A 298 -3.41 9.77 -19.55
C ALA A 298 -2.38 8.82 -18.89
N SER A 299 -2.76 8.13 -17.81
CA SER A 299 -1.91 7.12 -17.18
C SER A 299 -1.58 5.96 -18.14
N LEU A 300 -2.58 5.46 -18.86
CA LEU A 300 -2.41 4.36 -19.81
C LEU A 300 -1.56 4.74 -21.04
N SER A 301 -1.48 6.03 -21.40
CA SER A 301 -0.64 6.48 -22.53
C SER A 301 0.86 6.29 -22.26
N GLU A 302 1.27 6.28 -21.00
CA GLU A 302 2.66 6.06 -20.58
C GLU A 302 2.95 4.59 -20.18
N ARG A 303 2.04 3.66 -20.59
CA ARG A 303 2.24 2.23 -20.33
C ARG A 303 3.48 1.69 -21.02
N GLY A 304 4.16 0.80 -20.34
CA GLY A 304 5.34 0.09 -20.85
C GLY A 304 5.45 -1.27 -20.15
N ARG A 305 6.56 -1.94 -20.32
CA ARG A 305 6.81 -3.23 -19.64
C ARG A 305 6.84 -3.04 -18.13
N GLY A 306 6.07 -3.86 -17.41
CA GLY A 306 5.95 -3.76 -15.95
C GLY A 306 4.95 -2.70 -15.48
N PHE A 307 4.16 -2.12 -16.40
CA PHE A 307 3.13 -1.15 -16.05
C PHE A 307 1.86 -1.84 -15.51
N PHE A 308 1.29 -1.27 -14.45
CA PHE A 308 -0.06 -1.56 -13.98
C PHE A 308 -0.80 -0.27 -13.62
N LEU A 309 -2.11 -0.27 -13.66
CA LEU A 309 -2.88 0.88 -13.22
C LEU A 309 -3.20 0.75 -11.72
N SER A 310 -2.95 1.82 -11.00
CA SER A 310 -3.23 1.96 -9.56
C SER A 310 -3.54 3.41 -9.23
N THR A 311 -4.08 3.66 -8.05
CA THR A 311 -4.10 4.97 -7.43
C THR A 311 -2.85 5.18 -6.58
N GLU A 312 -2.44 6.43 -6.36
CA GLU A 312 -1.27 6.75 -5.52
C GLU A 312 -1.46 6.33 -4.05
N TRP A 313 -2.71 6.24 -3.60
CA TRP A 313 -3.10 5.92 -2.23
C TRP A 313 -4.46 5.25 -2.21
N GLU A 314 -5.03 5.01 -1.03
CA GLU A 314 -6.36 4.43 -0.87
C GLU A 314 -7.43 5.18 -1.68
N ILE A 315 -8.38 4.43 -2.21
CA ILE A 315 -9.59 4.99 -2.82
C ILE A 315 -10.43 5.67 -1.74
N PRO A 316 -10.68 6.98 -1.87
CA PRO A 316 -11.43 7.71 -0.85
C PRO A 316 -12.80 7.06 -0.57
N CYS A 317 -13.20 6.99 0.69
CA CYS A 317 -14.52 6.44 1.06
C CYS A 317 -15.68 7.17 0.35
N ALA A 318 -15.55 8.47 0.08
CA ALA A 318 -16.53 9.27 -0.63
C ALA A 318 -16.49 9.13 -2.16
N ALA A 319 -15.63 8.25 -2.71
CA ALA A 319 -15.59 8.01 -4.14
C ALA A 319 -16.93 7.48 -4.67
N SER A 320 -17.30 7.90 -5.88
CA SER A 320 -18.53 7.44 -6.51
C SER A 320 -18.37 6.04 -7.09
N VAL A 321 -19.37 5.18 -6.88
CA VAL A 321 -19.48 3.87 -7.54
C VAL A 321 -19.38 4.00 -9.06
N ASN A 322 -19.98 5.06 -9.64
CA ASN A 322 -19.92 5.33 -11.07
C ASN A 322 -18.48 5.65 -11.53
N ASN A 323 -17.70 6.34 -10.72
CA ASN A 323 -16.30 6.66 -11.02
C ASN A 323 -15.43 5.39 -11.02
N MET A 324 -15.67 4.47 -10.11
CA MET A 324 -15.00 3.18 -10.09
C MET A 324 -15.39 2.30 -11.30
N HIS A 325 -16.66 2.30 -11.70
CA HIS A 325 -17.09 1.62 -12.93
C HIS A 325 -16.48 2.24 -14.17
N GLU A 326 -16.38 3.58 -14.24
CA GLU A 326 -15.74 4.27 -15.36
C GLU A 326 -14.25 3.89 -15.47
N LEU A 327 -13.53 3.89 -14.34
CA LEU A 327 -12.14 3.45 -14.29
C LEU A 327 -11.98 2.01 -14.78
N THR A 328 -12.81 1.10 -14.29
CA THR A 328 -12.81 -0.31 -14.71
C THR A 328 -13.08 -0.46 -16.21
N ARG A 329 -14.03 0.31 -16.75
CA ARG A 329 -14.39 0.31 -18.17
C ARG A 329 -13.20 0.75 -19.04
N VAL A 330 -12.55 1.87 -18.68
CA VAL A 330 -11.36 2.36 -19.41
C VAL A 330 -10.28 1.29 -19.51
N ILE A 331 -10.04 0.54 -18.42
CA ILE A 331 -9.05 -0.54 -18.41
C ILE A 331 -9.46 -1.70 -19.34
N GLN A 332 -10.74 -2.08 -19.31
CA GLN A 332 -11.26 -3.17 -20.14
C GLN A 332 -11.21 -2.83 -21.65
N ASP A 333 -11.46 -1.57 -21.99
CA ASP A 333 -11.45 -1.08 -23.38
C ASP A 333 -10.01 -0.91 -23.94
N ASN A 334 -9.00 -0.81 -23.08
CA ASN A 334 -7.60 -0.60 -23.45
C ASN A 334 -6.74 -1.87 -23.30
N ARG A 335 -7.17 -2.98 -23.90
CA ARG A 335 -6.36 -4.21 -23.99
C ARG A 335 -5.14 -3.99 -24.89
N TYR A 336 -4.08 -4.76 -24.65
CA TYR A 336 -2.98 -4.83 -25.60
C TYR A 336 -3.49 -5.55 -26.86
N SER A 337 -3.32 -4.94 -28.01
CA SER A 337 -3.64 -5.54 -29.33
C SER A 337 -2.57 -6.54 -29.76
#